data_e7d7a344557ff29934f47ee026c54820
#
_entry.id   e7d7a344557ff29934f47ee026c54820
#
_cell.length_a   1.000
_cell.length_b   1.000
_cell.length_c   1.000
_cell.angle_alpha   90.00
_cell.angle_beta   90.00
_cell.angle_gamma   90.00
#
_symmetry.space_group_name_H-M   'P 1'
#
loop_
_entity.id
_entity.type
_entity.pdbx_description
1 polymer ?
#
loop_
_entity_poly.entity_id
_entity_poly.type
_entity_poly.pdbx_seq_one_letter_code
_entity_poly.pdbx_strand_id
1 'polypeptide(L)'
;MKTIIVDDGWQTADNNRGYAYCGDWEVAPERIKDMAAHVKRVQAMGMKYMLWYSVPFVGIHSKNFKRFEGKYLTFNNRADRMAGVLDPRFPEVREFICSTYEKALRDWNLDGFKLDFIDSFRIYGTDPAVAENYAGRDIKSVSEAVNVLMKSVVERLQAIKPDILIEFRQRYIGPAIRQYGNMFRATDCPGDMMTNRSRIASLRLTSSTTAVHADMLEWHSTEKAEVAARHVLSALYGVVQYSVMLRDIPQSHLDMVRHWIDFSQKHRQTLLHSDFRPYFPQHCYPILEAESKSERIITIYQEGLVVGAGAADRDTYIINATGVEKPTVELQRRPRKVEYFDTYGKRTRGASLTKGLQRVEIPISGYVKISY
;
A
#
# COMPACT_ATOMS: atom_id res chain seq x y z
N MET A 1 -10.15 -2.88 10.32
CA MET A 1 -9.33 -1.79 9.73
C MET A 1 -8.80 -0.89 10.84
N LYS A 2 -7.58 -0.35 10.70
CA LYS A 2 -6.96 0.49 11.75
C LYS A 2 -6.49 1.86 11.26
N THR A 3 -6.51 2.10 9.95
CA THR A 3 -6.03 3.35 9.36
C THR A 3 -6.90 3.70 8.17
N ILE A 4 -7.22 4.97 8.01
CA ILE A 4 -7.79 5.56 6.80
C ILE A 4 -6.70 6.39 6.14
N ILE A 5 -6.54 6.26 4.82
CA ILE A 5 -5.73 7.13 3.98
C ILE A 5 -6.70 7.86 3.05
N VAL A 6 -6.80 9.18 3.19
CA VAL A 6 -7.56 10.01 2.26
C VAL A 6 -6.60 10.44 1.16
N ASP A 7 -6.84 9.90 -0.03
CA ASP A 7 -6.02 10.08 -1.21
C ASP A 7 -6.27 11.42 -1.92
N ASP A 8 -5.73 11.62 -3.12
CA ASP A 8 -5.86 12.89 -3.86
C ASP A 8 -7.33 13.30 -4.09
N GLY A 9 -7.57 14.59 -4.25
CA GLY A 9 -8.90 15.16 -4.47
C GLY A 9 -9.57 15.79 -3.24
N TRP A 10 -8.99 15.68 -2.04
CA TRP A 10 -9.54 16.33 -0.85
C TRP A 10 -9.42 17.87 -0.89
N GLN A 11 -8.46 18.37 -1.67
CA GLN A 11 -8.14 19.79 -1.85
C GLN A 11 -8.93 20.47 -2.99
N THR A 12 -9.80 19.75 -3.69
CA THR A 12 -10.59 20.31 -4.79
C THR A 12 -11.92 19.60 -4.97
N ALA A 13 -12.95 20.36 -5.38
CA ALA A 13 -14.23 19.80 -5.84
C ALA A 13 -14.21 19.35 -7.31
N ASP A 14 -13.18 19.74 -8.07
CA ASP A 14 -13.01 19.34 -9.47
C ASP A 14 -12.71 17.84 -9.57
N ASN A 15 -13.45 17.13 -10.38
CA ASN A 15 -13.30 15.69 -10.59
C ASN A 15 -12.21 15.32 -11.62
N ASN A 16 -11.55 16.31 -12.23
CA ASN A 16 -10.48 16.14 -13.20
C ASN A 16 -9.09 15.96 -12.53
N ARG A 17 -9.00 15.06 -11.58
CA ARG A 17 -7.76 14.66 -10.89
C ARG A 17 -7.00 15.71 -10.08
N GLY A 18 -7.41 16.85 -9.87
CA GLY A 18 -6.92 17.75 -8.83
C GLY A 18 -5.46 18.18 -8.79
N TYR A 19 -4.54 17.71 -9.66
CA TYR A 19 -3.14 18.14 -9.59
C TYR A 19 -2.94 19.61 -9.99
N ALA A 20 -3.82 20.13 -10.84
CA ALA A 20 -3.87 21.55 -11.16
C ALA A 20 -4.25 22.43 -9.95
N TYR A 21 -4.73 21.84 -8.87
CA TYR A 21 -5.11 22.49 -7.61
C TYR A 21 -4.18 22.14 -6.44
N CYS A 22 -3.08 21.42 -6.69
CA CYS A 22 -2.05 21.23 -5.66
C CYS A 22 -1.35 22.53 -5.32
N GLY A 23 -0.86 22.67 -4.09
CA GLY A 23 0.01 23.76 -3.69
C GLY A 23 -0.55 24.71 -2.63
N ASP A 24 -1.85 24.99 -2.63
CA ASP A 24 -2.46 25.78 -1.54
C ASP A 24 -2.80 24.89 -0.34
N TRP A 25 -3.14 23.64 -0.61
CA TRP A 25 -3.44 22.61 0.38
C TRP A 25 -4.56 23.03 1.34
N GLU A 26 -5.51 23.78 0.80
CA GLU A 26 -6.76 24.14 1.47
C GLU A 26 -7.80 23.01 1.26
N VAL A 27 -8.60 22.74 2.26
CA VAL A 27 -9.66 21.70 2.17
C VAL A 27 -10.80 22.20 1.29
N ALA A 28 -11.22 21.40 0.33
CA ALA A 28 -12.44 21.67 -0.43
C ALA A 28 -13.68 21.40 0.47
N PRO A 29 -14.46 22.41 0.84
CA PRO A 29 -15.55 22.23 1.79
C PRO A 29 -16.68 21.35 1.25
N GLU A 30 -16.79 21.21 -0.07
CA GLU A 30 -17.70 20.27 -0.74
C GLU A 30 -17.35 18.81 -0.48
N ARG A 31 -16.07 18.54 -0.20
CA ARG A 31 -15.55 17.20 0.13
C ARG A 31 -15.58 16.95 1.63
N ILE A 32 -14.96 17.86 2.38
CA ILE A 32 -14.85 17.75 3.84
C ILE A 32 -15.09 19.14 4.43
N LYS A 33 -16.25 19.33 5.06
CA LYS A 33 -16.66 20.64 5.61
C LYS A 33 -15.72 21.16 6.71
N ASP A 34 -15.20 20.25 7.53
CA ASP A 34 -14.29 20.53 8.64
C ASP A 34 -13.33 19.35 8.79
N MET A 35 -12.09 19.52 8.37
CA MET A 35 -11.09 18.47 8.40
C MET A 35 -10.74 18.05 9.83
N ALA A 36 -10.59 19.00 10.76
CA ALA A 36 -10.23 18.67 12.14
C ALA A 36 -11.34 17.84 12.83
N ALA A 37 -12.59 18.25 12.64
CA ALA A 37 -13.73 17.49 13.16
C ALA A 37 -13.87 16.11 12.49
N HIS A 38 -13.54 15.99 11.19
CA HIS A 38 -13.56 14.72 10.47
C HIS A 38 -12.47 13.78 10.99
N VAL A 39 -11.22 14.24 11.13
CA VAL A 39 -10.12 13.47 11.72
C VAL A 39 -10.47 12.99 13.12
N LYS A 40 -10.97 13.89 13.98
CA LYS A 40 -11.37 13.55 15.35
C LYS A 40 -12.43 12.45 15.39
N ARG A 41 -13.45 12.48 14.50
CA ARG A 41 -14.47 11.41 14.42
C ARG A 41 -13.86 10.07 14.03
N VAL A 42 -12.95 10.04 13.06
CA VAL A 42 -12.27 8.81 12.64
C VAL A 42 -11.40 8.25 13.78
N GLN A 43 -10.64 9.11 14.45
CA GLN A 43 -9.81 8.72 15.60
C GLN A 43 -10.66 8.21 16.77
N ALA A 44 -11.84 8.77 17.00
CA ALA A 44 -12.78 8.29 18.02
C ALA A 44 -13.31 6.87 17.75
N MET A 45 -13.24 6.39 16.49
CA MET A 45 -13.53 5.01 16.13
C MET A 45 -12.32 4.06 16.28
N GLY A 46 -11.22 4.54 16.86
CA GLY A 46 -9.98 3.76 17.06
C GLY A 46 -9.13 3.60 15.80
N MET A 47 -9.32 4.45 14.79
CA MET A 47 -8.56 4.43 13.54
C MET A 47 -7.60 5.61 13.46
N LYS A 48 -6.45 5.40 12.83
CA LYS A 48 -5.51 6.46 12.45
C LYS A 48 -5.93 7.13 11.15
N TYR A 49 -5.56 8.40 10.97
CA TYR A 49 -5.90 9.20 9.80
C TYR A 49 -4.65 9.70 9.10
N MET A 50 -4.49 9.34 7.84
CA MET A 50 -3.41 9.81 6.99
C MET A 50 -3.97 10.59 5.81
N LEU A 51 -3.23 11.61 5.37
CA LEU A 51 -3.65 12.49 4.29
C LEU A 51 -2.60 12.49 3.17
N TRP A 52 -3.08 12.43 1.94
CA TRP A 52 -2.24 12.45 0.75
C TRP A 52 -1.76 13.86 0.41
N TYR A 53 -0.50 13.94 -0.03
CA TYR A 53 0.09 15.13 -0.64
C TYR A 53 0.96 14.74 -1.82
N SER A 54 0.91 15.53 -2.91
CA SER A 54 2.00 15.52 -3.89
C SER A 54 3.12 16.41 -3.38
N VAL A 55 4.29 15.85 -3.21
CA VAL A 55 5.41 16.62 -2.63
C VAL A 55 5.88 17.75 -3.55
N PRO A 56 6.06 17.50 -4.87
CA PRO A 56 6.67 18.48 -5.76
C PRO A 56 5.72 19.44 -6.47
N PHE A 57 4.39 19.16 -6.47
CA PHE A 57 3.50 19.84 -7.41
C PHE A 57 2.88 21.12 -6.84
N VAL A 58 2.95 22.17 -7.65
CA VAL A 58 2.13 23.38 -7.49
C VAL A 58 1.34 23.57 -8.79
N GLY A 59 0.02 23.44 -8.71
CA GLY A 59 -0.89 23.49 -9.83
C GLY A 59 -1.20 24.91 -10.30
N ILE A 60 -1.59 25.06 -11.56
CA ILE A 60 -1.87 26.36 -12.19
C ILE A 60 -3.01 27.14 -11.52
N HIS A 61 -3.92 26.45 -10.81
CA HIS A 61 -5.03 27.09 -10.09
C HIS A 61 -4.68 27.43 -8.63
N SER A 62 -3.46 27.07 -8.17
CA SER A 62 -2.97 27.44 -6.85
C SER A 62 -2.46 28.89 -6.82
N LYS A 63 -2.76 29.60 -5.73
CA LYS A 63 -2.18 30.92 -5.44
C LYS A 63 -0.65 30.87 -5.40
N ASN A 64 -0.09 29.74 -4.94
CA ASN A 64 1.34 29.51 -4.86
C ASN A 64 2.00 29.28 -6.23
N PHE A 65 1.24 29.00 -7.29
CA PHE A 65 1.82 28.83 -8.62
C PHE A 65 2.60 30.08 -9.08
N LYS A 66 1.99 31.24 -8.95
CA LYS A 66 2.64 32.53 -9.28
C LYS A 66 3.76 32.89 -8.29
N ARG A 67 3.61 32.56 -7.02
CA ARG A 67 4.64 32.78 -5.98
C ARG A 67 5.96 32.11 -6.30
N PHE A 68 5.92 30.90 -6.89
CA PHE A 68 7.11 30.12 -7.23
C PHE A 68 7.53 30.25 -8.70
N GLU A 69 7.06 31.26 -9.41
CA GLU A 69 7.55 31.56 -10.76
C GLU A 69 9.08 31.67 -10.76
N GLY A 70 9.75 31.04 -11.73
CA GLY A 70 11.22 30.94 -11.78
C GLY A 70 11.84 29.90 -10.83
N LYS A 71 11.06 29.18 -10.02
CA LYS A 71 11.54 28.16 -9.07
C LYS A 71 10.99 26.76 -9.37
N TYR A 72 10.78 26.45 -10.64
CA TYR A 72 10.36 25.15 -11.09
C TYR A 72 11.51 24.40 -11.79
N LEU A 73 11.64 23.10 -11.52
CA LEU A 73 12.52 22.21 -12.27
C LEU A 73 11.96 21.93 -13.67
N THR A 74 10.65 21.75 -13.74
CA THR A 74 9.93 21.47 -14.99
C THR A 74 8.46 21.79 -14.79
N PHE A 75 7.73 21.85 -15.91
CA PHE A 75 6.29 22.02 -15.93
C PHE A 75 5.64 20.82 -16.60
N ASN A 76 4.66 20.24 -15.93
CA ASN A 76 3.87 19.15 -16.47
C ASN A 76 2.58 19.73 -17.08
N ASN A 77 2.54 19.82 -18.41
CA ASN A 77 1.44 20.40 -19.17
C ASN A 77 0.38 19.37 -19.64
N ARG A 78 0.43 18.13 -19.15
CA ARG A 78 -0.62 17.18 -19.44
C ARG A 78 -1.92 17.68 -18.83
N ALA A 79 -3.02 17.49 -19.57
CA ALA A 79 -4.35 17.99 -19.18
C ALA A 79 -4.79 17.55 -17.77
N ASP A 80 -4.37 16.37 -17.33
CA ASP A 80 -4.65 15.81 -16.03
C ASP A 80 -3.72 16.34 -14.90
N ARG A 81 -2.67 17.11 -15.22
CA ARG A 81 -1.65 17.49 -14.23
C ARG A 81 -1.35 18.96 -14.12
N MET A 82 -1.32 19.69 -15.19
CA MET A 82 -1.17 21.16 -15.25
C MET A 82 -0.49 21.77 -13.99
N ALA A 83 0.70 21.32 -13.68
CA ALA A 83 1.41 21.67 -12.45
C ALA A 83 2.90 21.85 -12.68
N GLY A 84 3.48 22.82 -11.99
CA GLY A 84 4.92 22.99 -11.88
C GLY A 84 5.50 22.03 -10.86
N VAL A 85 6.68 21.49 -11.15
CA VAL A 85 7.50 20.70 -10.23
C VAL A 85 8.46 21.66 -9.54
N LEU A 86 8.28 21.90 -8.27
CA LEU A 86 9.13 22.80 -7.48
C LEU A 86 10.61 22.38 -7.52
N ASP A 87 11.51 23.37 -7.53
CA ASP A 87 12.94 23.14 -7.42
C ASP A 87 13.38 23.14 -5.94
N PRO A 88 13.67 21.98 -5.33
CA PRO A 88 14.01 21.89 -3.91
C PRO A 88 15.39 22.49 -3.58
N ARG A 89 16.16 22.90 -4.58
CA ARG A 89 17.44 23.57 -4.39
C ARG A 89 17.30 24.99 -3.81
N PHE A 90 16.10 25.58 -3.91
CA PHE A 90 15.79 26.84 -3.24
C PHE A 90 15.39 26.59 -1.77
N PRO A 91 16.01 27.27 -0.79
CA PRO A 91 15.64 27.17 0.62
C PRO A 91 14.17 27.48 0.89
N GLU A 92 13.63 28.49 0.20
CA GLU A 92 12.22 28.90 0.31
C GLU A 92 11.25 27.76 -0.09
N VAL A 93 11.59 27.00 -1.13
CA VAL A 93 10.79 25.86 -1.58
C VAL A 93 10.76 24.77 -0.51
N ARG A 94 11.91 24.41 0.05
CA ARG A 94 11.98 23.42 1.14
C ARG A 94 11.21 23.87 2.37
N GLU A 95 11.35 25.15 2.75
CA GLU A 95 10.61 25.71 3.87
C GLU A 95 9.09 25.69 3.65
N PHE A 96 8.64 26.05 2.44
CA PHE A 96 7.23 25.97 2.07
C PHE A 96 6.64 24.55 2.24
N ILE A 97 7.35 23.56 1.73
CA ILE A 97 6.90 22.15 1.82
C ILE A 97 6.86 21.69 3.27
N CYS A 98 7.92 21.94 4.04
CA CYS A 98 7.98 21.58 5.45
C CYS A 98 6.87 22.25 6.26
N SER A 99 6.71 23.57 6.12
CA SER A 99 5.69 24.34 6.83
C SER A 99 4.25 23.89 6.49
N THR A 100 4.02 23.47 5.24
CA THR A 100 2.73 22.93 4.82
C THR A 100 2.36 21.67 5.62
N TYR A 101 3.30 20.75 5.78
CA TYR A 101 3.02 19.49 6.52
C TYR A 101 2.94 19.73 8.02
N GLU A 102 3.82 20.58 8.59
CA GLU A 102 3.71 20.96 10.01
C GLU A 102 2.38 21.60 10.33
N LYS A 103 1.92 22.52 9.48
CA LYS A 103 0.62 23.17 9.63
C LYS A 103 -0.52 22.17 9.63
N ALA A 104 -0.55 21.28 8.64
CA ALA A 104 -1.58 20.25 8.54
C ALA A 104 -1.58 19.31 9.76
N LEU A 105 -0.40 18.92 10.23
CA LEU A 105 -0.26 18.07 11.42
C LEU A 105 -0.80 18.76 12.68
N ARG A 106 -0.49 20.05 12.87
CA ARG A 106 -0.93 20.82 14.03
C ARG A 106 -2.41 21.15 13.99
N ASP A 107 -2.91 21.62 12.82
CA ASP A 107 -4.28 22.11 12.69
C ASP A 107 -5.30 20.97 12.72
N TRP A 108 -4.94 19.81 12.19
CA TRP A 108 -5.88 18.68 12.02
C TRP A 108 -5.54 17.46 12.87
N ASN A 109 -4.42 17.47 13.60
CA ASN A 109 -3.96 16.34 14.43
C ASN A 109 -3.88 15.02 13.63
N LEU A 110 -3.32 15.06 12.44
CA LEU A 110 -3.15 13.88 11.58
C LEU A 110 -2.29 12.81 12.26
N ASP A 111 -2.45 11.56 11.86
CA ASP A 111 -1.57 10.45 12.28
C ASP A 111 -0.49 10.15 11.25
N GLY A 112 -0.59 10.70 10.06
CA GLY A 112 0.41 10.49 9.04
C GLY A 112 0.11 11.11 7.68
N PHE A 113 1.03 10.87 6.78
CA PHE A 113 1.02 11.39 5.42
C PHE A 113 1.30 10.28 4.40
N LYS A 114 0.59 10.31 3.27
CA LYS A 114 1.00 9.64 2.05
C LYS A 114 1.68 10.69 1.17
N LEU A 115 3.02 10.60 1.03
CA LEU A 115 3.83 11.54 0.30
C LEU A 115 4.16 11.01 -1.09
N ASP A 116 3.51 11.60 -2.08
CA ASP A 116 3.55 11.10 -3.46
C ASP A 116 4.45 11.94 -4.37
N PHE A 117 4.86 11.37 -5.50
CA PHE A 117 5.59 12.01 -6.59
C PHE A 117 7.01 12.50 -6.26
N ILE A 118 7.67 11.99 -5.23
CA ILE A 118 9.06 12.36 -4.92
C ILE A 118 9.99 12.05 -6.10
N ASP A 119 9.69 11.02 -6.88
CA ASP A 119 10.41 10.67 -8.11
C ASP A 119 10.25 11.70 -9.26
N SER A 120 9.37 12.69 -9.10
CA SER A 120 9.21 13.78 -10.06
C SER A 120 10.22 14.92 -9.87
N PHE A 121 10.94 14.95 -8.76
CA PHE A 121 12.07 15.87 -8.58
C PHE A 121 13.24 15.50 -9.48
N ARG A 122 13.12 15.81 -10.76
CA ARG A 122 14.16 15.55 -11.76
C ARG A 122 14.14 16.62 -12.85
N ILE A 123 15.28 16.74 -13.51
CA ILE A 123 15.47 17.61 -14.66
C ILE A 123 15.37 16.75 -15.91
N TYR A 124 14.65 17.25 -16.91
CA TYR A 124 14.60 16.68 -18.24
C TYR A 124 15.34 17.61 -19.20
N GLY A 125 16.43 17.13 -19.80
CA GLY A 125 17.27 17.93 -20.68
C GLY A 125 18.29 18.77 -19.93
N THR A 126 18.52 20.02 -20.37
CA THR A 126 19.50 20.93 -19.76
C THR A 126 18.98 21.50 -18.45
N ASP A 127 19.81 21.51 -17.43
CA ASP A 127 19.48 22.12 -16.14
C ASP A 127 19.42 23.67 -16.29
N PRO A 128 18.23 24.28 -16.09
CA PRO A 128 18.11 25.74 -16.21
C PRO A 128 18.99 26.51 -15.22
N ALA A 129 19.29 25.90 -14.08
CA ALA A 129 20.13 26.56 -13.06
C ALA A 129 21.58 26.82 -13.51
N VAL A 130 22.10 26.06 -14.48
CA VAL A 130 23.47 26.24 -15.00
C VAL A 130 23.61 27.61 -15.67
N ALA A 131 22.64 28.00 -16.50
CA ALA A 131 22.67 29.32 -17.15
C ALA A 131 22.56 30.48 -16.16
N GLU A 132 21.91 30.25 -15.04
CA GLU A 132 21.74 31.24 -13.94
C GLU A 132 22.86 31.17 -12.89
N ASN A 133 23.90 30.36 -13.11
CA ASN A 133 24.97 30.11 -12.14
C ASN A 133 24.40 29.75 -10.74
N TYR A 134 23.32 28.98 -10.71
CA TYR A 134 22.61 28.53 -9.50
C TYR A 134 22.05 29.65 -8.63
N ALA A 135 21.79 30.83 -9.18
CA ALA A 135 21.30 31.99 -8.43
C ALA A 135 20.10 31.65 -7.53
N GLY A 136 20.18 32.04 -6.26
CA GLY A 136 19.15 31.77 -5.24
C GLY A 136 19.06 30.33 -4.73
N ARG A 137 19.85 29.41 -5.28
CA ARG A 137 19.95 28.01 -4.84
C ARG A 137 21.17 27.85 -3.94
N ASP A 138 20.96 27.24 -2.77
CA ASP A 138 22.04 26.92 -1.81
C ASP A 138 22.64 25.52 -2.01
N ILE A 139 21.96 24.67 -2.78
CA ILE A 139 22.38 23.32 -3.12
C ILE A 139 22.39 23.18 -4.65
N LYS A 140 23.46 22.63 -5.24
CA LYS A 140 23.54 22.46 -6.70
C LYS A 140 22.86 21.20 -7.21
N SER A 141 22.93 20.11 -6.44
CA SER A 141 22.36 18.81 -6.80
C SER A 141 20.88 18.73 -6.42
N VAL A 142 20.01 18.38 -7.36
CA VAL A 142 18.59 18.13 -7.09
C VAL A 142 18.43 16.96 -6.12
N SER A 143 19.17 15.87 -6.30
CA SER A 143 19.08 14.68 -5.42
C SER A 143 19.52 15.01 -3.99
N GLU A 144 20.56 15.81 -3.82
CA GLU A 144 21.00 16.29 -2.50
C GLU A 144 19.93 17.18 -1.85
N ALA A 145 19.36 18.10 -2.62
CA ALA A 145 18.30 18.99 -2.13
C ALA A 145 17.03 18.21 -1.71
N VAL A 146 16.66 17.17 -2.46
CA VAL A 146 15.57 16.26 -2.07
C VAL A 146 15.90 15.52 -0.78
N ASN A 147 17.14 15.05 -0.61
CA ASN A 147 17.56 14.39 0.61
C ASN A 147 17.49 15.34 1.83
N VAL A 148 17.97 16.59 1.68
CA VAL A 148 17.85 17.63 2.71
C VAL A 148 16.39 17.94 3.02
N LEU A 149 15.54 18.10 1.99
CA LEU A 149 14.10 18.31 2.15
C LEU A 149 13.45 17.19 2.96
N MET A 150 13.65 15.94 2.56
CA MET A 150 13.00 14.80 3.20
C MET A 150 13.47 14.60 4.65
N LYS A 151 14.76 14.84 4.91
CA LYS A 151 15.29 14.86 6.27
C LYS A 151 14.59 15.92 7.12
N SER A 152 14.50 17.15 6.63
CA SER A 152 13.84 18.25 7.34
C SER A 152 12.37 17.97 7.59
N VAL A 153 11.64 17.40 6.60
CA VAL A 153 10.23 17.00 6.77
C VAL A 153 10.08 16.01 7.93
N VAL A 154 10.88 14.95 7.92
CA VAL A 154 10.76 13.90 8.95
C VAL A 154 11.13 14.44 10.33
N GLU A 155 12.23 15.17 10.46
CA GLU A 155 12.68 15.74 11.74
C GLU A 155 11.62 16.68 12.35
N ARG A 156 11.03 17.55 11.53
CA ARG A 156 9.97 18.47 11.98
C ARG A 156 8.68 17.76 12.37
N LEU A 157 8.26 16.79 11.57
CA LEU A 157 7.05 16.03 11.89
C LEU A 157 7.23 15.18 13.13
N GLN A 158 8.37 14.51 13.31
CA GLN A 158 8.69 13.71 14.50
C GLN A 158 8.84 14.56 15.76
N ALA A 159 9.29 15.81 15.64
CA ALA A 159 9.33 16.74 16.78
C ALA A 159 7.92 17.06 17.32
N ILE A 160 6.89 16.97 16.48
CA ILE A 160 5.48 17.17 16.86
C ILE A 160 4.84 15.84 17.28
N LYS A 161 5.05 14.78 16.52
CA LYS A 161 4.45 13.46 16.70
C LYS A 161 5.52 12.38 16.42
N PRO A 162 6.18 11.84 17.43
CA PRO A 162 7.31 10.91 17.25
C PRO A 162 6.95 9.62 16.48
N ASP A 163 5.70 9.19 16.55
CA ASP A 163 5.18 7.99 15.90
C ASP A 163 4.47 8.28 14.57
N ILE A 164 4.77 9.42 13.93
CA ILE A 164 4.18 9.82 12.65
C ILE A 164 4.30 8.72 11.59
N LEU A 165 3.21 8.49 10.86
CA LEU A 165 3.16 7.53 9.76
C LEU A 165 3.49 8.24 8.44
N ILE A 166 4.41 7.66 7.65
CA ILE A 166 4.78 8.19 6.34
C ILE A 166 4.81 7.04 5.34
N GLU A 167 3.92 7.12 4.33
CA GLU A 167 3.83 6.17 3.24
C GLU A 167 4.44 6.73 1.97
N PHE A 168 5.29 5.92 1.32
CA PHE A 168 5.82 6.19 -0.02
C PHE A 168 5.30 5.18 -1.02
N ARG A 169 5.08 5.64 -2.27
CA ARG A 169 4.71 4.78 -3.38
C ARG A 169 5.94 4.11 -4.01
N GLN A 170 5.74 2.94 -4.62
CA GLN A 170 6.78 2.10 -5.20
C GLN A 170 7.58 2.86 -6.24
N ARG A 171 8.01 3.29 -6.97
CA ARG A 171 8.95 3.84 -7.95
C ARG A 171 10.17 4.51 -7.30
N TYR A 172 10.00 5.08 -6.13
CA TYR A 172 11.10 5.74 -5.40
C TYR A 172 11.40 5.05 -4.06
N ILE A 173 11.39 3.73 -4.07
CA ILE A 173 11.78 2.90 -2.94
C ILE A 173 13.27 2.58 -3.00
N GLY A 174 13.87 2.32 -1.86
CA GLY A 174 15.27 1.93 -1.75
C GLY A 174 15.89 2.35 -0.42
N PRO A 175 17.18 2.09 -0.19
CA PRO A 175 17.82 2.39 1.09
C PRO A 175 17.76 3.87 1.47
N ALA A 176 17.91 4.77 0.50
CA ALA A 176 17.90 6.20 0.75
C ALA A 176 16.55 6.71 1.25
N ILE A 177 15.45 6.35 0.59
CA ILE A 177 14.12 6.83 0.97
C ILE A 177 13.57 6.13 2.21
N ARG A 178 14.01 4.90 2.53
CA ARG A 178 13.60 4.17 3.72
C ARG A 178 13.87 4.89 5.03
N GLN A 179 14.89 5.75 5.09
CA GLN A 179 15.17 6.53 6.29
C GLN A 179 14.12 7.61 6.58
N TYR A 180 13.26 7.91 5.61
CA TYR A 180 12.27 8.99 5.66
C TYR A 180 10.81 8.49 5.74
N GLY A 181 10.58 7.19 5.75
CA GLY A 181 9.24 6.63 5.85
C GLY A 181 9.23 5.26 6.46
N ASN A 182 8.07 4.85 6.95
CA ASN A 182 7.86 3.57 7.62
C ASN A 182 6.91 2.63 6.86
N MET A 183 6.42 3.05 5.69
CA MET A 183 5.53 2.27 4.84
C MET A 183 5.89 2.47 3.36
N PHE A 184 5.93 1.38 2.60
CA PHE A 184 6.02 1.38 1.14
C PHE A 184 4.79 0.75 0.52
N ARG A 185 4.19 1.41 -0.45
CA ARG A 185 3.03 0.92 -1.19
C ARG A 185 3.43 0.39 -2.56
N ALA A 186 2.83 -0.71 -2.99
CA ALA A 186 2.87 -1.13 -4.39
C ALA A 186 2.38 0.01 -5.30
N THR A 187 2.96 0.17 -6.49
CA THR A 187 2.51 1.21 -7.42
C THR A 187 1.14 0.86 -8.02
N ASP A 188 0.47 1.88 -8.57
CA ASP A 188 -0.91 1.78 -9.03
C ASP A 188 -1.15 0.58 -9.96
N CYS A 189 -2.02 -0.30 -9.53
CA CYS A 189 -2.48 -1.50 -10.24
C CYS A 189 -3.90 -1.92 -9.77
N PRO A 190 -4.85 -0.97 -9.69
CA PRO A 190 -6.20 -1.26 -9.23
C PRO A 190 -6.82 -2.34 -10.11
N GLY A 191 -7.46 -3.33 -9.47
CA GLY A 191 -8.07 -4.46 -10.19
C GLY A 191 -7.10 -5.52 -10.72
N ASP A 192 -5.78 -5.28 -10.78
CA ASP A 192 -4.79 -6.26 -11.24
C ASP A 192 -4.17 -7.04 -10.06
N MET A 193 -4.78 -8.16 -9.74
CA MET A 193 -4.37 -9.05 -8.66
C MET A 193 -2.94 -9.57 -8.80
N MET A 194 -2.52 -9.92 -10.02
CA MET A 194 -1.21 -10.51 -10.27
C MET A 194 -0.10 -9.46 -10.11
N THR A 195 -0.30 -8.28 -10.68
CA THR A 195 0.65 -7.18 -10.55
C THR A 195 0.77 -6.73 -9.09
N ASN A 196 -0.34 -6.60 -8.35
CA ASN A 196 -0.32 -6.21 -6.94
C ASN A 196 0.48 -7.24 -6.11
N ARG A 197 0.19 -8.54 -6.26
CA ARG A 197 0.94 -9.62 -5.60
C ARG A 197 2.44 -9.57 -5.90
N SER A 198 2.79 -9.44 -7.17
CA SER A 198 4.19 -9.43 -7.60
C SER A 198 4.96 -8.24 -7.02
N ARG A 199 4.34 -7.08 -6.97
CA ARG A 199 4.93 -5.87 -6.39
C ARG A 199 5.08 -5.97 -4.88
N ILE A 200 4.08 -6.50 -4.17
CA ILE A 200 4.18 -6.78 -2.73
C ILE A 200 5.35 -7.74 -2.46
N ALA A 201 5.44 -8.85 -3.20
CA ALA A 201 6.51 -9.81 -3.02
C ALA A 201 7.91 -9.17 -3.25
N SER A 202 8.07 -8.43 -4.34
CA SER A 202 9.33 -7.74 -4.65
C SER A 202 9.69 -6.68 -3.61
N LEU A 203 8.72 -5.90 -3.12
CA LEU A 203 8.92 -4.92 -2.07
C LEU A 203 9.35 -5.58 -0.76
N ARG A 204 8.69 -6.66 -0.34
CA ARG A 204 9.05 -7.38 0.88
C ARG A 204 10.48 -7.94 0.85
N LEU A 205 10.93 -8.40 -0.31
CA LEU A 205 12.31 -8.89 -0.48
C LEU A 205 13.36 -7.78 -0.36
N THR A 206 12.98 -6.52 -0.62
CA THR A 206 13.93 -5.39 -0.72
C THR A 206 13.77 -4.33 0.37
N SER A 207 12.66 -4.34 1.14
CA SER A 207 12.34 -3.29 2.11
C SER A 207 12.66 -3.66 3.56
N SER A 208 13.23 -4.83 3.83
CA SER A 208 13.54 -5.32 5.19
C SER A 208 12.32 -5.24 6.11
N THR A 209 12.41 -4.55 7.25
CA THR A 209 11.34 -4.41 8.24
C THR A 209 10.33 -3.28 7.96
N THR A 210 10.52 -2.51 6.87
CA THR A 210 9.55 -1.48 6.47
C THR A 210 8.22 -2.14 6.08
N ALA A 211 7.10 -1.59 6.55
CA ALA A 211 5.79 -2.13 6.19
C ALA A 211 5.55 -2.03 4.68
N VAL A 212 5.01 -3.08 4.09
CA VAL A 212 4.65 -3.14 2.67
C VAL A 212 3.15 -3.14 2.55
N HIS A 213 2.62 -2.11 1.90
CA HIS A 213 1.20 -1.96 1.61
C HIS A 213 0.89 -2.44 0.19
N ALA A 214 -0.24 -3.10 0.04
CA ALA A 214 -0.85 -3.34 -1.26
C ALA A 214 -1.19 -2.01 -1.94
N ASP A 215 -1.31 -2.00 -3.26
CA ASP A 215 -2.16 -1.01 -3.89
C ASP A 215 -3.61 -1.23 -3.47
N MET A 216 -4.41 -0.18 -3.51
CA MET A 216 -5.81 -0.22 -3.10
C MET A 216 -6.59 -1.26 -3.92
N LEU A 217 -7.38 -2.09 -3.24
CA LEU A 217 -8.15 -3.13 -3.88
C LEU A 217 -9.48 -2.59 -4.41
N GLU A 218 -9.74 -2.90 -5.66
CA GLU A 218 -11.02 -2.65 -6.33
C GLU A 218 -11.52 -3.93 -6.99
N TRP A 219 -12.82 -4.17 -6.93
CA TRP A 219 -13.53 -5.23 -7.64
C TRP A 219 -14.96 -4.80 -7.92
N HIS A 220 -15.62 -5.47 -8.85
CA HIS A 220 -16.99 -5.12 -9.22
C HIS A 220 -17.99 -5.77 -8.25
N SER A 221 -19.04 -5.03 -7.86
CA SER A 221 -20.05 -5.50 -6.91
C SER A 221 -20.86 -6.72 -7.41
N THR A 222 -20.87 -6.98 -8.72
CA THR A 222 -21.56 -8.13 -9.32
C THR A 222 -20.70 -9.39 -9.42
N GLU A 223 -19.42 -9.33 -9.04
CA GLU A 223 -18.58 -10.52 -9.02
C GLU A 223 -19.05 -11.50 -7.95
N LYS A 224 -18.69 -12.79 -8.11
CA LYS A 224 -18.86 -13.76 -7.02
C LYS A 224 -17.91 -13.44 -5.88
N ALA A 225 -18.32 -13.69 -4.65
CA ALA A 225 -17.50 -13.42 -3.47
C ALA A 225 -16.12 -14.11 -3.52
N GLU A 226 -16.05 -15.31 -4.13
CA GLU A 226 -14.81 -16.06 -4.31
C GLU A 226 -13.86 -15.35 -5.31
N VAL A 227 -14.40 -14.64 -6.30
CA VAL A 227 -13.60 -13.84 -7.24
C VAL A 227 -13.10 -12.57 -6.54
N ALA A 228 -13.99 -11.84 -5.86
CA ALA A 228 -13.63 -10.67 -5.05
C ALA A 228 -12.58 -11.02 -3.97
N ALA A 229 -12.68 -12.18 -3.34
CA ALA A 229 -11.71 -12.65 -2.36
C ALA A 229 -10.30 -12.82 -2.94
N ARG A 230 -10.15 -13.19 -4.22
CA ARG A 230 -8.82 -13.32 -4.84
C ARG A 230 -8.04 -12.01 -4.87
N HIS A 231 -8.72 -10.85 -4.95
CA HIS A 231 -8.06 -9.56 -4.78
C HIS A 231 -7.43 -9.44 -3.39
N VAL A 232 -8.20 -9.78 -2.35
CA VAL A 232 -7.71 -9.76 -0.96
C VAL A 232 -6.56 -10.76 -0.76
N LEU A 233 -6.72 -11.98 -1.26
CA LEU A 233 -5.69 -13.03 -1.17
C LEU A 233 -4.39 -12.64 -1.88
N SER A 234 -4.48 -11.95 -3.00
CA SER A 234 -3.31 -11.44 -3.73
C SER A 234 -2.52 -10.40 -2.94
N ALA A 235 -3.15 -9.70 -2.00
CA ALA A 235 -2.54 -8.71 -1.14
C ALA A 235 -2.20 -9.24 0.28
N LEU A 236 -2.53 -10.50 0.59
CA LEU A 236 -2.52 -11.05 1.94
C LEU A 236 -1.15 -11.00 2.64
N TYR A 237 -0.07 -11.08 1.88
CA TYR A 237 1.31 -11.01 2.41
C TYR A 237 1.84 -9.57 2.51
N GLY A 238 0.99 -8.58 2.32
CA GLY A 238 1.20 -7.16 2.62
C GLY A 238 0.09 -6.62 3.50
N VAL A 239 0.11 -5.32 3.78
CA VAL A 239 -1.02 -4.65 4.41
C VAL A 239 -2.07 -4.36 3.35
N VAL A 240 -3.23 -4.99 3.49
CA VAL A 240 -4.33 -4.87 2.52
C VAL A 240 -4.97 -3.48 2.64
N GLN A 241 -5.12 -2.79 1.51
CA GLN A 241 -5.82 -1.51 1.39
C GLN A 241 -7.11 -1.70 0.59
N TYR A 242 -8.26 -1.39 1.18
CA TYR A 242 -9.57 -1.49 0.55
C TYR A 242 -10.03 -0.14 0.02
N SER A 243 -10.39 -0.06 -1.27
CA SER A 243 -10.93 1.14 -1.91
C SER A 243 -12.37 0.95 -2.41
N VAL A 244 -12.88 -0.27 -2.41
CA VAL A 244 -14.30 -0.51 -2.74
C VAL A 244 -15.21 0.24 -1.78
N MET A 245 -16.30 0.78 -2.30
CA MET A 245 -17.33 1.41 -1.47
C MET A 245 -18.09 0.35 -0.67
N LEU A 246 -17.72 0.17 0.60
CA LEU A 246 -18.27 -0.88 1.46
C LEU A 246 -19.79 -0.84 1.62
N ARG A 247 -20.43 0.34 1.45
CA ARG A 247 -21.90 0.50 1.48
C ARG A 247 -22.60 -0.01 0.21
N ASP A 248 -21.85 -0.13 -0.91
CA ASP A 248 -22.41 -0.41 -2.23
C ASP A 248 -22.11 -1.85 -2.70
N ILE A 249 -21.34 -2.62 -1.92
CA ILE A 249 -21.07 -4.04 -2.22
C ILE A 249 -22.08 -4.97 -1.53
N PRO A 250 -22.36 -6.15 -2.10
CA PRO A 250 -23.28 -7.13 -1.51
C PRO A 250 -22.87 -7.59 -0.10
N GLN A 251 -23.83 -8.03 0.69
CA GLN A 251 -23.57 -8.57 2.04
C GLN A 251 -22.57 -9.74 2.01
N SER A 252 -22.61 -10.58 0.97
CA SER A 252 -21.65 -11.67 0.77
C SER A 252 -20.21 -11.18 0.66
N HIS A 253 -19.98 -10.04 -0.02
CA HIS A 253 -18.65 -9.43 -0.08
C HIS A 253 -18.23 -8.86 1.28
N LEU A 254 -19.15 -8.22 2.02
CA LEU A 254 -18.85 -7.73 3.37
C LEU A 254 -18.48 -8.86 4.32
N ASP A 255 -19.17 -9.99 4.27
CA ASP A 255 -18.88 -11.16 5.11
C ASP A 255 -17.53 -11.77 4.75
N MET A 256 -17.21 -11.86 3.45
CA MET A 256 -15.91 -12.31 2.96
C MET A 256 -14.79 -11.35 3.42
N VAL A 257 -14.96 -10.04 3.27
CA VAL A 257 -13.98 -9.03 3.71
C VAL A 257 -13.76 -9.11 5.22
N ARG A 258 -14.83 -9.26 6.01
CA ARG A 258 -14.73 -9.42 7.47
C ARG A 258 -13.88 -10.64 7.82
N HIS A 259 -14.17 -11.77 7.21
CA HIS A 259 -13.40 -13.00 7.46
C HIS A 259 -11.90 -12.80 7.15
N TRP A 260 -11.55 -12.26 5.98
CA TRP A 260 -10.15 -12.11 5.62
C TRP A 260 -9.43 -11.00 6.41
N ILE A 261 -10.13 -10.00 6.92
CA ILE A 261 -9.59 -9.06 7.91
C ILE A 261 -9.26 -9.80 9.21
N ASP A 262 -10.18 -10.61 9.73
CA ASP A 262 -9.97 -11.36 10.97
C ASP A 262 -8.84 -12.39 10.80
N PHE A 263 -8.80 -13.10 9.67
CA PHE A 263 -7.69 -14.00 9.33
C PHE A 263 -6.35 -13.26 9.29
N SER A 264 -6.27 -12.14 8.58
CA SER A 264 -5.05 -11.33 8.48
C SER A 264 -4.58 -10.81 9.84
N GLN A 265 -5.51 -10.39 10.71
CA GLN A 265 -5.16 -9.92 12.05
C GLN A 265 -4.67 -11.06 12.94
N LYS A 266 -5.36 -12.20 12.94
CA LYS A 266 -5.00 -13.39 13.71
C LYS A 266 -3.62 -13.92 13.33
N HIS A 267 -3.30 -13.93 12.05
CA HIS A 267 -2.06 -14.49 11.50
C HIS A 267 -1.03 -13.41 11.13
N ARG A 268 -1.21 -12.18 11.62
CA ARG A 268 -0.39 -11.03 11.23
C ARG A 268 1.10 -11.26 11.46
N GLN A 269 1.46 -11.86 12.59
CA GLN A 269 2.86 -12.11 12.92
C GLN A 269 3.52 -13.01 11.88
N THR A 270 2.83 -14.07 11.46
CA THR A 270 3.33 -14.98 10.43
C THR A 270 3.33 -14.34 9.06
N LEU A 271 2.22 -13.73 8.66
CA LEU A 271 2.08 -13.15 7.32
C LEU A 271 3.07 -12.01 7.04
N LEU A 272 3.30 -11.12 8.02
CA LEU A 272 4.03 -9.87 7.79
C LEU A 272 5.43 -9.82 8.43
N HIS A 273 5.71 -10.63 9.46
CA HIS A 273 6.91 -10.48 10.29
C HIS A 273 7.72 -11.77 10.48
N SER A 274 7.44 -12.80 9.68
CA SER A 274 8.18 -14.07 9.72
C SER A 274 8.94 -14.33 8.41
N ASP A 275 9.54 -15.50 8.28
CA ASP A 275 10.21 -15.93 7.05
C ASP A 275 9.23 -15.92 5.89
N PHE A 276 9.53 -15.11 4.87
CA PHE A 276 8.71 -14.97 3.67
C PHE A 276 9.44 -15.56 2.47
N ARG A 277 8.77 -16.48 1.79
CA ARG A 277 9.33 -17.21 0.63
C ARG A 277 8.37 -17.13 -0.56
N PRO A 278 8.60 -16.20 -1.50
CA PRO A 278 7.91 -16.17 -2.78
C PRO A 278 8.63 -17.11 -3.76
N TYR A 279 7.85 -17.95 -4.46
CA TYR A 279 8.41 -18.93 -5.40
C TYR A 279 8.13 -18.53 -6.85
N PHE A 280 9.03 -18.86 -7.75
CA PHE A 280 8.91 -18.70 -9.20
C PHE A 280 8.69 -17.24 -9.63
N PRO A 281 9.64 -16.33 -9.40
CA PRO A 281 9.52 -14.92 -9.75
C PRO A 281 9.22 -14.69 -11.24
N GLN A 282 9.73 -15.52 -12.14
CA GLN A 282 9.47 -15.49 -13.58
C GLN A 282 8.01 -15.75 -13.95
N HIS A 283 7.20 -16.31 -13.05
CA HIS A 283 5.77 -16.54 -13.18
C HIS A 283 4.93 -15.67 -12.22
N CYS A 284 5.45 -14.49 -11.86
CA CYS A 284 4.78 -13.56 -10.96
C CYS A 284 4.40 -14.18 -9.60
N TYR A 285 5.29 -15.01 -9.04
CA TYR A 285 5.13 -15.62 -7.72
C TYR A 285 3.81 -16.38 -7.53
N PRO A 286 3.57 -17.46 -8.26
CA PRO A 286 2.33 -18.24 -8.17
C PRO A 286 2.15 -18.99 -6.84
N ILE A 287 3.17 -19.04 -6.00
CA ILE A 287 3.13 -19.53 -4.62
C ILE A 287 3.80 -18.51 -3.73
N LEU A 288 3.09 -18.10 -2.69
CA LEU A 288 3.65 -17.31 -1.57
C LEU A 288 3.55 -18.13 -0.29
N GLU A 289 4.58 -18.04 0.52
CA GLU A 289 4.68 -18.72 1.79
C GLU A 289 5.19 -17.80 2.87
N ALA A 290 4.61 -17.89 4.06
CA ALA A 290 5.12 -17.28 5.27
C ALA A 290 5.19 -18.33 6.39
N GLU A 291 6.31 -18.37 7.11
CA GLU A 291 6.57 -19.41 8.10
C GLU A 291 7.11 -18.82 9.41
N SER A 292 6.43 -19.13 10.50
CA SER A 292 6.84 -18.82 11.87
C SER A 292 7.16 -20.11 12.64
N LYS A 293 7.50 -19.97 13.93
CA LYS A 293 7.73 -21.14 14.80
C LYS A 293 6.46 -21.97 15.02
N SER A 294 5.29 -21.34 15.03
CA SER A 294 4.01 -21.97 15.36
C SER A 294 3.17 -22.38 14.17
N GLU A 295 3.31 -21.70 13.05
CA GLU A 295 2.44 -21.93 11.89
C GLU A 295 3.16 -21.62 10.56
N ARG A 296 2.62 -22.19 9.49
CA ARG A 296 3.03 -21.99 8.11
C ARG A 296 1.81 -21.68 7.26
N ILE A 297 1.86 -20.62 6.45
CA ILE A 297 0.77 -20.20 5.58
C ILE A 297 1.29 -20.22 4.15
N ILE A 298 0.61 -20.97 3.29
CA ILE A 298 0.95 -21.12 1.87
C ILE A 298 -0.27 -20.70 1.07
N THR A 299 -0.09 -19.82 0.09
CA THR A 299 -1.15 -19.47 -0.87
C THR A 299 -0.76 -19.88 -2.27
N ILE A 300 -1.67 -20.59 -2.94
CA ILE A 300 -1.50 -21.07 -4.31
C ILE A 300 -2.36 -20.19 -5.22
N TYR A 301 -1.76 -19.56 -6.22
CA TYR A 301 -2.45 -18.63 -7.16
C TYR A 301 -2.59 -19.21 -8.57
N GLN A 302 -1.89 -20.28 -8.88
CA GLN A 302 -1.89 -20.90 -10.21
C GLN A 302 -2.12 -22.39 -10.12
N GLU A 303 -2.87 -22.93 -11.06
CA GLU A 303 -3.10 -24.37 -11.21
C GLU A 303 -1.84 -25.12 -11.65
N GLY A 304 -1.84 -26.44 -11.45
CA GLY A 304 -0.76 -27.32 -11.91
C GLY A 304 0.50 -27.30 -11.06
N LEU A 305 0.51 -26.57 -9.95
CA LEU A 305 1.64 -26.52 -9.03
C LEU A 305 1.42 -27.45 -7.84
N VAL A 306 2.53 -27.98 -7.31
CA VAL A 306 2.54 -28.83 -6.12
C VAL A 306 3.10 -28.04 -4.94
N VAL A 307 2.41 -28.05 -3.82
CA VAL A 307 2.90 -27.49 -2.55
C VAL A 307 3.15 -28.59 -1.54
N GLY A 308 4.31 -28.57 -0.89
CA GLY A 308 4.68 -29.50 0.16
C GLY A 308 4.23 -29.02 1.54
N ALA A 309 3.77 -29.95 2.39
CA ALA A 309 3.42 -29.68 3.78
C ALA A 309 3.85 -30.83 4.72
N GLY A 310 3.97 -30.54 6.03
CA GLY A 310 4.25 -31.55 7.04
C GLY A 310 5.72 -31.82 7.35
N ALA A 311 6.63 -30.94 6.92
CA ALA A 311 8.05 -31.06 7.25
C ALA A 311 8.35 -30.81 8.75
N ALA A 312 7.54 -29.99 9.40
CA ALA A 312 7.72 -29.62 10.79
C ALA A 312 6.42 -29.77 11.59
N ASP A 313 6.53 -29.79 12.91
CA ASP A 313 5.40 -29.96 13.85
C ASP A 313 4.75 -28.61 14.16
N ARG A 314 4.00 -28.11 13.16
CA ARG A 314 3.29 -26.84 13.24
C ARG A 314 2.01 -26.86 12.41
N ASP A 315 1.05 -26.01 12.76
CA ASP A 315 -0.15 -25.83 11.96
C ASP A 315 0.20 -25.29 10.57
N THR A 316 -0.31 -25.92 9.52
CA THR A 316 -0.12 -25.49 8.13
C THR A 316 -1.45 -25.08 7.52
N TYR A 317 -1.52 -23.86 6.99
CA TYR A 317 -2.67 -23.35 6.25
C TYR A 317 -2.32 -23.35 4.76
N ILE A 318 -3.13 -24.00 3.93
CA ILE A 318 -3.00 -23.96 2.47
C ILE A 318 -4.23 -23.24 1.93
N ILE A 319 -4.01 -22.03 1.40
CA ILE A 319 -5.06 -21.16 0.87
C ILE A 319 -5.13 -21.36 -0.64
N ASN A 320 -6.33 -21.60 -1.14
CA ASN A 320 -6.60 -21.80 -2.55
C ASN A 320 -7.06 -20.50 -3.24
N ALA A 321 -6.13 -19.74 -3.79
CA ALA A 321 -6.43 -18.56 -4.60
C ALA A 321 -6.47 -18.86 -6.12
N THR A 322 -6.58 -20.13 -6.51
CA THR A 322 -6.74 -20.56 -7.91
C THR A 322 -8.20 -20.51 -8.34
N GLY A 323 -8.47 -20.85 -9.60
CA GLY A 323 -9.82 -21.01 -10.14
C GLY A 323 -10.40 -22.43 -9.99
N VAL A 324 -9.64 -23.39 -9.40
CA VAL A 324 -10.03 -24.80 -9.29
C VAL A 324 -10.11 -25.27 -7.85
N GLU A 325 -11.00 -26.20 -7.58
CA GLU A 325 -11.23 -26.75 -6.23
C GLU A 325 -10.19 -27.78 -5.78
N LYS A 326 -9.36 -28.30 -6.69
CA LYS A 326 -8.46 -29.44 -6.41
C LYS A 326 -7.00 -29.13 -6.67
N PRO A 327 -6.37 -28.23 -5.89
CA PRO A 327 -4.92 -28.07 -5.93
C PRO A 327 -4.20 -29.36 -5.52
N THR A 328 -2.94 -29.52 -5.99
CA THR A 328 -2.12 -30.69 -5.67
C THR A 328 -1.22 -30.38 -4.48
N VAL A 329 -1.27 -31.27 -3.48
CA VAL A 329 -0.50 -31.13 -2.24
C VAL A 329 0.31 -32.41 -2.00
N GLU A 330 1.57 -32.26 -1.57
CA GLU A 330 2.41 -33.36 -1.12
C GLU A 330 2.59 -33.30 0.40
N LEU A 331 2.09 -34.30 1.13
CA LEU A 331 2.25 -34.38 2.57
C LEU A 331 3.40 -35.34 2.93
N GLN A 332 4.35 -34.83 3.70
CA GLN A 332 5.50 -35.64 4.14
C GLN A 332 5.13 -36.65 5.22
N ARG A 333 4.04 -36.42 5.95
CA ARG A 333 3.49 -37.29 6.98
C ARG A 333 1.97 -37.21 7.04
N ARG A 334 1.33 -38.21 7.67
CA ARG A 334 -0.11 -38.21 7.90
C ARG A 334 -0.47 -37.14 8.93
N PRO A 335 -1.43 -36.22 8.64
CA PRO A 335 -1.89 -35.25 9.61
C PRO A 335 -2.72 -35.89 10.73
N ARG A 336 -2.67 -35.27 11.91
CA ARG A 336 -3.54 -35.61 13.05
C ARG A 336 -4.94 -35.04 12.87
N LYS A 337 -5.05 -33.82 12.33
CA LYS A 337 -6.32 -33.13 12.11
C LYS A 337 -6.30 -32.35 10.81
N VAL A 338 -7.44 -32.35 10.12
CA VAL A 338 -7.64 -31.58 8.87
C VAL A 338 -9.00 -30.88 8.96
N GLU A 339 -9.00 -29.58 8.69
CA GLU A 339 -10.19 -28.72 8.73
C GLU A 339 -10.25 -27.86 7.48
N TYR A 340 -11.40 -27.83 6.82
CA TYR A 340 -11.63 -27.08 5.58
C TYR A 340 -12.53 -25.88 5.85
N PHE A 341 -12.26 -24.78 5.18
CA PHE A 341 -12.98 -23.53 5.33
C PHE A 341 -13.24 -22.89 3.97
N ASP A 342 -14.44 -22.34 3.80
CA ASP A 342 -14.80 -21.57 2.62
C ASP A 342 -14.27 -20.12 2.66
N THR A 343 -14.61 -19.31 1.66
CA THR A 343 -14.20 -17.91 1.54
C THR A 343 -14.75 -16.99 2.65
N TYR A 344 -15.75 -17.48 3.41
CA TYR A 344 -16.33 -16.79 4.56
C TYR A 344 -15.80 -17.28 5.90
N GLY A 345 -14.85 -18.23 5.88
CA GLY A 345 -14.33 -18.87 7.08
C GLY A 345 -15.28 -19.87 7.74
N LYS A 346 -16.34 -20.25 7.05
CA LYS A 346 -17.25 -21.29 7.54
C LYS A 346 -16.62 -22.66 7.29
N ARG A 347 -16.70 -23.53 8.31
CA ARG A 347 -16.19 -24.90 8.20
C ARG A 347 -17.02 -25.70 7.19
N THR A 348 -16.32 -26.34 6.27
CA THR A 348 -16.91 -27.22 5.24
C THR A 348 -16.50 -28.67 5.47
N ARG A 349 -17.18 -29.61 4.77
CA ARG A 349 -16.78 -30.98 4.72
C ARG A 349 -15.59 -31.16 3.78
N GLY A 350 -14.70 -32.11 4.09
CA GLY A 350 -13.56 -32.42 3.23
C GLY A 350 -13.02 -33.82 3.56
N ALA A 351 -12.18 -34.34 2.68
CA ALA A 351 -11.61 -35.68 2.83
C ALA A 351 -10.49 -35.70 3.91
N SER A 352 -10.28 -36.85 4.51
CA SER A 352 -9.08 -37.11 5.29
C SER A 352 -7.88 -37.16 4.36
N LEU A 353 -6.74 -36.63 4.83
CA LEU A 353 -5.49 -36.57 4.06
C LEU A 353 -4.53 -37.68 4.54
N THR A 354 -3.74 -38.18 3.61
CA THR A 354 -2.71 -39.19 3.89
C THR A 354 -1.33 -38.65 3.54
N LYS A 355 -0.26 -39.36 3.88
CA LYS A 355 1.09 -39.07 3.39
C LYS A 355 1.15 -39.28 1.87
N GLY A 356 1.93 -38.42 1.18
CA GLY A 356 2.19 -38.50 -0.25
C GLY A 356 1.50 -37.41 -1.07
N LEU A 357 1.61 -37.56 -2.38
CA LEU A 357 1.04 -36.63 -3.37
C LEU A 357 -0.45 -36.93 -3.56
N GLN A 358 -1.26 -35.88 -3.46
CA GLN A 358 -2.72 -36.01 -3.62
C GLN A 358 -3.36 -34.71 -4.08
N ARG A 359 -4.50 -34.81 -4.75
CA ARG A 359 -5.39 -33.68 -5.00
C ARG A 359 -6.28 -33.46 -3.80
N VAL A 360 -6.35 -32.23 -3.30
CA VAL A 360 -7.11 -31.88 -2.09
C VAL A 360 -8.25 -30.94 -2.48
N GLU A 361 -9.48 -31.29 -2.12
CA GLU A 361 -10.66 -30.43 -2.36
C GLU A 361 -10.65 -29.28 -1.38
N ILE A 362 -10.00 -28.17 -1.75
CA ILE A 362 -9.96 -26.92 -0.98
C ILE A 362 -10.93 -25.95 -1.68
N PRO A 363 -11.94 -25.41 -0.98
CA PRO A 363 -12.88 -24.47 -1.58
C PRO A 363 -12.15 -23.30 -2.29
N ILE A 364 -12.69 -22.85 -3.40
CA ILE A 364 -12.15 -21.68 -4.11
C ILE A 364 -12.15 -20.48 -3.17
N SER A 365 -11.01 -19.78 -3.10
CA SER A 365 -10.79 -18.67 -2.15
C SER A 365 -11.05 -19.03 -0.69
N GLY A 366 -10.97 -20.33 -0.36
CA GLY A 366 -10.98 -20.87 0.98
C GLY A 366 -9.62 -21.45 1.34
N TYR A 367 -9.57 -22.25 2.40
CA TYR A 367 -8.33 -22.88 2.86
C TYR A 367 -8.55 -24.18 3.60
N VAL A 368 -7.49 -24.97 3.69
CA VAL A 368 -7.39 -26.12 4.58
C VAL A 368 -6.39 -25.84 5.68
N LYS A 369 -6.77 -26.14 6.93
CA LYS A 369 -5.87 -26.17 8.08
C LYS A 369 -5.46 -27.60 8.37
N ILE A 370 -4.17 -27.86 8.44
CA ILE A 370 -3.56 -29.17 8.67
C ILE A 370 -2.74 -29.07 9.97
N SER A 371 -3.05 -29.92 10.96
CA SER A 371 -2.31 -30.02 12.23
C SER A 371 -1.63 -31.39 12.35
N TYR A 372 -0.40 -31.38 12.84
CA TYR A 372 0.43 -32.58 13.00
C TYR A 372 0.66 -32.95 14.46
#